data_68a9a50b7239f18dfccb733c0c4f7902
#
_entry.id   68a9a50b7239f18dfccb733c0c4f7902
#
_cell.length_a   1.000
_cell.length_b   1.000
_cell.length_c   1.000
_cell.angle_alpha   90.00
_cell.angle_beta   90.00
_cell.angle_gamma   90.00
#
_symmetry.space_group_name_H-M   'P 1'
#
loop_
_entity.id
_entity.type
_entity.pdbx_description
1 polymer ?
#
loop_
_entity_poly.entity_id
_entity_poly.type
_entity_poly.pdbx_seq_one_letter_code
_entity_poly.pdbx_strand_id
1 'polypeptide(L)'
;LPQDADQLALPQSIKVECYNNILLSNRGMIVRRKLPPLNAFLAFEAAARHRNFTRAAQELSVAQPAITRHVARLEDWISSPLFRRNGSVIQLTREGALLSDLATTLLDRLELGIRDVTRIGKNELVVGASFDVAHLWLMPKISALRRASEAAVNFMTADDYRAFDDPSVDFSIRYGKGSFGANCADLLFSEHCQIIASPGFLDKHPEFDPDAPLTTLDPHLIFDHGDPHDVGWITWPVWCGLTGQSLPDPGELSTIRSYPTMLDLVSAGEGIGIGTKGLEDDLIASGAIVRVGAPIAREGFGYYIVYRRELLEKPSFARLREHLLDQV
;
A
#
# COMPACT_ATOMS: atom_id res chain seq x y z
N LEU A 1 -49.12 17.43 27.33
CA LEU A 1 -48.16 17.64 28.42
C LEU A 1 -47.91 16.34 29.19
N PRO A 2 -46.70 15.82 29.34
CA PRO A 2 -45.62 16.26 30.20
C PRO A 2 -44.31 16.40 29.40
N GLN A 3 -43.56 17.37 29.69
CA GLN A 3 -42.31 17.62 30.39
C GLN A 3 -41.58 16.33 30.83
N ASP A 4 -40.41 16.08 30.17
CA ASP A 4 -39.19 15.54 30.79
C ASP A 4 -38.06 15.56 29.74
N ALA A 5 -37.42 16.73 29.65
CA ALA A 5 -36.12 16.92 29.02
C ALA A 5 -35.14 17.25 30.15
N ASP A 6 -34.67 16.20 30.81
CA ASP A 6 -33.47 16.32 31.63
C ASP A 6 -32.81 14.94 31.86
N GLN A 7 -31.50 14.94 31.86
CA GLN A 7 -30.59 13.88 32.22
C GLN A 7 -29.97 13.04 31.10
N LEU A 8 -29.03 13.66 30.41
CA LEU A 8 -27.79 13.01 30.01
C LEU A 8 -26.60 13.92 30.38
N ALA A 9 -26.38 14.02 31.68
CA ALA A 9 -25.18 14.61 32.24
C ALA A 9 -24.01 13.63 32.04
N LEU A 10 -23.08 13.95 31.15
CA LEU A 10 -21.78 13.28 31.03
C LEU A 10 -20.99 13.45 32.34
N PRO A 11 -20.25 12.44 32.80
CA PRO A 11 -19.49 12.50 34.03
C PRO A 11 -18.45 13.60 34.00
N GLN A 12 -18.37 14.41 35.04
CA GLN A 12 -17.46 15.56 35.20
C GLN A 12 -15.95 15.22 35.28
N SER A 13 -15.56 13.96 35.07
CA SER A 13 -14.15 13.52 35.14
C SER A 13 -13.44 13.41 33.79
N ILE A 14 -14.09 13.76 32.66
CA ILE A 14 -13.41 13.95 31.38
C ILE A 14 -13.27 15.45 31.15
N LYS A 15 -12.58 16.14 32.01
CA LYS A 15 -11.98 17.44 31.71
C LYS A 15 -10.73 17.17 30.87
N VAL A 16 -10.97 17.15 29.61
CA VAL A 16 -10.09 17.18 28.47
C VAL A 16 -9.10 18.36 28.61
N GLU A 17 -7.90 18.06 28.98
CA GLU A 17 -6.75 18.99 28.88
C GLU A 17 -6.22 19.15 27.44
N CYS A 18 -6.92 18.60 26.43
CA CYS A 18 -6.48 18.63 25.01
C CYS A 18 -7.20 19.65 24.12
N TYR A 19 -8.02 20.58 24.65
CA TYR A 19 -8.73 21.58 23.83
C TYR A 19 -8.51 23.02 24.28
N ASN A 20 -7.28 23.38 24.64
CA ASN A 20 -6.99 24.74 25.07
C ASN A 20 -6.80 25.76 23.94
N ASN A 21 -7.44 25.59 22.78
CA ASN A 21 -7.42 26.64 21.73
C ASN A 21 -8.75 26.85 20.99
N ILE A 22 -9.88 26.39 21.53
CA ILE A 22 -11.20 26.80 21.02
C ILE A 22 -11.84 27.67 22.07
N LEU A 23 -11.57 28.96 22.03
CA LEU A 23 -12.33 29.99 22.79
C LEU A 23 -13.65 30.21 22.02
N LEU A 24 -14.72 29.59 22.47
CA LEU A 24 -16.08 29.97 22.08
C LEU A 24 -16.39 31.31 22.79
N SER A 25 -16.35 32.39 22.07
CA SER A 25 -16.91 33.65 22.54
C SER A 25 -18.41 33.61 22.39
N ASN A 26 -19.15 34.07 23.39
CA ASN A 26 -20.62 34.11 23.49
C ASN A 26 -21.31 34.95 22.39
N ARG A 27 -20.66 35.26 21.26
CA ARG A 27 -21.18 36.04 20.14
C ARG A 27 -21.03 35.37 18.77
N GLY A 28 -20.95 34.05 18.70
CA GLY A 28 -20.99 33.35 17.41
C GLY A 28 -19.83 33.63 16.45
N MET A 29 -18.69 34.15 16.94
CA MET A 29 -17.51 34.34 16.12
C MET A 29 -16.70 33.08 16.03
N ILE A 30 -16.57 32.54 14.82
CA ILE A 30 -15.68 31.41 14.49
C ILE A 30 -14.25 31.84 14.83
N VAL A 31 -13.67 31.24 15.87
CA VAL A 31 -12.28 31.46 16.24
C VAL A 31 -11.39 30.86 15.17
N ARG A 32 -10.68 31.71 14.44
CA ARG A 32 -9.68 31.24 13.46
C ARG A 32 -8.65 30.39 14.17
N ARG A 33 -8.33 29.22 13.55
CA ARG A 33 -7.23 28.35 14.02
C ARG A 33 -5.96 29.20 14.17
N LYS A 34 -5.33 29.16 15.33
CA LYS A 34 -4.01 29.78 15.52
C LYS A 34 -2.96 28.86 14.90
N LEU A 35 -2.59 29.13 13.67
CA LEU A 35 -1.54 28.43 12.94
C LEU A 35 -0.48 29.47 12.52
N PRO A 36 0.80 29.08 12.52
CA PRO A 36 1.83 29.92 11.91
C PRO A 36 1.59 30.04 10.40
N PRO A 37 2.22 31.02 9.72
CA PRO A 37 2.10 31.16 8.29
C PRO A 37 2.54 29.90 7.54
N LEU A 38 1.75 29.43 6.57
CA LEU A 38 2.04 28.20 5.81
C LEU A 38 3.42 28.24 5.14
N ASN A 39 3.87 29.39 4.64
CA ASN A 39 5.20 29.56 4.06
C ASN A 39 6.34 29.30 5.07
N ALA A 40 6.06 29.48 6.37
CA ALA A 40 7.03 29.16 7.40
C ALA A 40 7.16 27.64 7.60
N PHE A 41 6.07 26.89 7.49
CA PHE A 41 6.10 25.42 7.47
C PHE A 41 6.81 24.88 6.24
N LEU A 42 6.50 25.40 5.05
CA LEU A 42 7.16 24.98 3.80
C LEU A 42 8.67 25.20 3.86
N ALA A 43 9.09 26.40 4.32
CA ALA A 43 10.51 26.70 4.45
C ALA A 43 11.22 25.84 5.50
N PHE A 44 10.55 25.54 6.60
CA PHE A 44 11.07 24.69 7.66
C PHE A 44 11.19 23.23 7.19
N GLU A 45 10.15 22.66 6.59
CA GLU A 45 10.14 21.28 6.08
C GLU A 45 11.27 21.08 5.06
N ALA A 46 11.37 21.94 4.06
CA ALA A 46 12.43 21.86 3.06
C ALA A 46 13.84 21.98 3.68
N ALA A 47 14.02 22.90 4.64
CA ALA A 47 15.29 23.08 5.36
C ALA A 47 15.63 21.85 6.23
N ALA A 48 14.64 21.22 6.85
CA ALA A 48 14.78 20.03 7.69
C ALA A 48 15.20 18.81 6.84
N ARG A 49 14.49 18.59 5.76
CA ARG A 49 14.73 17.47 4.83
C ARG A 49 16.09 17.57 4.13
N HIS A 50 16.46 18.74 3.63
CA HIS A 50 17.77 18.98 3.02
C HIS A 50 18.91 19.13 4.02
N ARG A 51 18.61 19.42 5.28
CA ARG A 51 19.59 19.86 6.30
C ARG A 51 20.50 20.99 5.78
N ASN A 52 19.91 21.84 4.91
CA ASN A 52 20.63 22.90 4.19
C ASN A 52 19.68 23.99 3.72
N PHE A 53 19.87 25.20 4.21
CA PHE A 53 19.01 26.36 3.87
C PHE A 53 19.18 26.82 2.41
N THR A 54 20.35 26.62 1.82
CA THR A 54 20.58 26.99 0.42
C THR A 54 19.85 26.04 -0.52
N ARG A 55 19.91 24.72 -0.26
CA ARG A 55 19.17 23.73 -1.04
C ARG A 55 17.65 23.90 -0.89
N ALA A 56 17.17 24.16 0.31
CA ALA A 56 15.77 24.48 0.54
C ALA A 56 15.32 25.74 -0.25
N ALA A 57 16.17 26.75 -0.31
CA ALA A 57 15.90 27.97 -1.09
C ALA A 57 15.82 27.69 -2.59
N GLN A 58 16.71 26.85 -3.11
CA GLN A 58 16.71 26.44 -4.50
C GLN A 58 15.42 25.67 -4.84
N GLU A 59 15.03 24.70 -4.00
CA GLU A 59 13.81 23.91 -4.20
C GLU A 59 12.57 24.81 -4.21
N LEU A 60 12.44 25.74 -3.26
CA LEU A 60 11.30 26.62 -3.16
C LEU A 60 11.37 27.83 -4.09
N SER A 61 12.41 27.94 -4.92
CA SER A 61 12.63 29.03 -5.85
C SER A 61 12.62 30.41 -5.18
N VAL A 62 13.24 30.52 -3.99
CA VAL A 62 13.37 31.77 -3.21
C VAL A 62 14.83 32.03 -2.85
N ALA A 63 15.12 33.26 -2.38
CA ALA A 63 16.44 33.59 -1.87
C ALA A 63 16.68 32.95 -0.48
N GLN A 64 17.90 32.46 -0.21
CA GLN A 64 18.27 31.82 1.06
C GLN A 64 17.93 32.69 2.31
N PRO A 65 18.10 34.04 2.31
CA PRO A 65 17.65 34.86 3.43
C PRO A 65 16.13 34.76 3.71
N ALA A 66 15.31 34.49 2.71
CA ALA A 66 13.86 34.29 2.90
C ALA A 66 13.58 33.04 3.71
N ILE A 67 14.26 31.90 3.39
CA ILE A 67 14.16 30.66 4.17
C ILE A 67 14.54 30.93 5.63
N THR A 68 15.69 31.56 5.87
CA THR A 68 16.14 31.90 7.23
C THR A 68 15.09 32.72 8.01
N ARG A 69 14.50 33.73 7.37
CA ARG A 69 13.46 34.55 7.98
C ARG A 69 12.17 33.77 8.26
N HIS A 70 11.75 32.88 7.33
CA HIS A 70 10.57 32.06 7.53
C HIS A 70 10.75 31.07 8.67
N VAL A 71 11.92 30.42 8.75
CA VAL A 71 12.27 29.50 9.86
C VAL A 71 12.32 30.27 11.19
N ALA A 72 13.02 31.41 11.27
CA ALA A 72 13.07 32.21 12.48
C ALA A 72 11.67 32.63 12.96
N ARG A 73 10.78 33.02 12.02
CA ARG A 73 9.39 33.33 12.35
C ARG A 73 8.60 32.16 12.91
N LEU A 74 8.90 30.95 12.46
CA LEU A 74 8.30 29.73 12.99
C LEU A 74 8.82 29.42 14.40
N GLU A 75 10.13 29.55 14.60
CA GLU A 75 10.79 29.40 15.92
C GLU A 75 10.25 30.39 16.93
N ASP A 76 10.08 31.66 16.54
CA ASP A 76 9.46 32.71 17.38
C ASP A 76 8.01 32.36 17.73
N TRP A 77 7.24 31.85 16.76
CA TRP A 77 5.83 31.49 16.98
C TRP A 77 5.69 30.30 17.96
N ILE A 78 6.60 29.33 17.87
CA ILE A 78 6.65 28.13 18.74
C ILE A 78 7.35 28.44 20.06
N SER A 79 8.11 29.57 20.11
CA SER A 79 8.97 29.92 21.22
C SER A 79 10.05 28.89 21.53
N SER A 80 10.54 28.19 20.51
CA SER A 80 11.59 27.20 20.66
C SER A 80 12.44 27.09 19.38
N PRO A 81 13.78 26.94 19.50
CA PRO A 81 14.65 26.72 18.36
C PRO A 81 14.38 25.34 17.75
N LEU A 82 14.25 25.30 16.43
CA LEU A 82 14.01 24.05 15.67
C LEU A 82 15.31 23.52 15.05
N PHE A 83 16.30 24.42 14.87
CA PHE A 83 17.61 24.05 14.39
C PHE A 83 18.71 24.45 15.38
N ARG A 84 19.76 23.64 15.40
CA ARG A 84 21.03 23.96 16.06
C ARG A 84 22.15 23.93 15.04
N ARG A 85 23.12 24.84 15.18
CA ARG A 85 24.32 24.87 14.36
C ARG A 85 25.45 24.13 15.10
N ASN A 86 26.04 23.18 14.42
CA ASN A 86 27.28 22.54 14.89
C ASN A 86 28.34 22.76 13.80
N GLY A 87 29.08 23.86 13.89
CA GLY A 87 29.96 24.34 12.82
C GLY A 87 29.20 24.71 11.56
N SER A 88 29.52 24.09 10.43
CA SER A 88 28.86 24.28 9.14
C SER A 88 27.62 23.41 8.94
N VAL A 89 27.35 22.47 9.86
CA VAL A 89 26.25 21.51 9.75
C VAL A 89 25.04 22.00 10.53
N ILE A 90 23.89 21.97 9.87
CA ILE A 90 22.58 22.26 10.47
C ILE A 90 21.97 20.94 10.92
N GLN A 91 21.56 20.89 12.18
CA GLN A 91 20.89 19.74 12.79
C GLN A 91 19.57 20.17 13.40
N LEU A 92 18.58 19.28 13.38
CA LEU A 92 17.32 19.50 14.10
C LEU A 92 17.53 19.41 15.61
N THR A 93 16.80 20.22 16.35
CA THR A 93 16.57 20.01 17.79
C THR A 93 15.59 18.85 17.97
N ARG A 94 15.30 18.48 19.21
CA ARG A 94 14.23 17.53 19.53
C ARG A 94 12.88 18.04 19.07
N GLU A 95 12.61 19.31 19.33
CA GLU A 95 11.39 20.02 18.91
C GLU A 95 11.32 20.11 17.38
N GLY A 96 12.47 20.40 16.72
CA GLY A 96 12.58 20.40 15.28
C GLY A 96 12.30 19.03 14.64
N ALA A 97 12.77 17.95 15.23
CA ALA A 97 12.51 16.60 14.72
C ALA A 97 11.01 16.26 14.79
N LEU A 98 10.38 16.49 15.96
CA LEU A 98 8.94 16.27 16.13
C LEU A 98 8.10 17.11 15.16
N LEU A 99 8.47 18.38 14.97
CA LEU A 99 7.74 19.24 14.05
C LEU A 99 7.99 18.88 12.59
N SER A 100 9.17 18.35 12.23
CA SER A 100 9.51 17.92 10.87
C SER A 100 8.58 16.81 10.43
N ASP A 101 8.40 15.76 11.24
CA ASP A 101 7.53 14.63 10.93
C ASP A 101 6.07 15.10 10.76
N LEU A 102 5.62 16.00 11.65
CA LEU A 102 4.28 16.58 11.56
C LEU A 102 4.12 17.46 10.31
N ALA A 103 5.11 18.31 10.01
CA ALA A 103 5.06 19.21 8.86
C ALA A 103 5.01 18.45 7.54
N THR A 104 5.85 17.43 7.37
CA THR A 104 5.82 16.55 6.19
C THR A 104 4.45 15.92 6.03
N THR A 105 3.92 15.27 7.08
CA THR A 105 2.60 14.62 7.03
C THR A 105 1.48 15.60 6.67
N LEU A 106 1.49 16.82 7.21
CA LEU A 106 0.46 17.81 6.93
C LEU A 106 0.55 18.37 5.51
N LEU A 107 1.76 18.62 5.02
CA LEU A 107 1.98 19.15 3.67
C LEU A 107 1.64 18.10 2.61
N ASP A 108 2.00 16.86 2.82
CA ASP A 108 1.62 15.73 1.96
C ASP A 108 0.08 15.61 1.88
N ARG A 109 -0.61 15.66 3.03
CA ARG A 109 -2.08 15.63 3.05
C ARG A 109 -2.71 16.83 2.37
N LEU A 110 -2.11 18.03 2.50
CA LEU A 110 -2.59 19.22 1.80
C LEU A 110 -2.41 19.09 0.28
N GLU A 111 -1.24 18.60 -0.16
CA GLU A 111 -0.97 18.34 -1.58
C GLU A 111 -1.96 17.33 -2.16
N LEU A 112 -2.22 16.23 -1.44
CA LEU A 112 -3.21 15.23 -1.82
C LEU A 112 -4.61 15.83 -1.93
N GLY A 113 -5.04 16.61 -0.94
CA GLY A 113 -6.34 17.29 -0.97
C GLY A 113 -6.48 18.28 -2.14
N ILE A 114 -5.41 19.01 -2.49
CA ILE A 114 -5.38 19.88 -3.67
C ILE A 114 -5.47 19.03 -4.95
N ARG A 115 -4.75 17.91 -5.01
CA ARG A 115 -4.84 16.96 -6.12
C ARG A 115 -6.26 16.44 -6.30
N ASP A 116 -6.94 16.04 -5.21
CA ASP A 116 -8.33 15.58 -5.25
C ASP A 116 -9.27 16.67 -5.78
N VAL A 117 -9.11 17.91 -5.34
CA VAL A 117 -9.88 19.05 -5.87
C VAL A 117 -9.62 19.26 -7.37
N THR A 118 -8.38 19.12 -7.84
CA THR A 118 -8.04 19.26 -9.27
C THR A 118 -8.51 18.09 -10.13
N ARG A 119 -8.87 16.97 -9.48
CA ARG A 119 -9.48 15.79 -10.12
C ARG A 119 -11.00 15.86 -10.19
N ILE A 120 -11.63 16.83 -9.49
CA ILE A 120 -13.07 17.05 -9.58
C ILE A 120 -13.44 17.35 -11.03
N GLY A 121 -14.28 16.50 -11.62
CA GLY A 121 -14.67 16.58 -13.03
C GLY A 121 -13.82 15.76 -14.00
N LYS A 122 -12.71 15.16 -13.57
CA LYS A 122 -12.00 14.16 -14.37
C LYS A 122 -12.60 12.78 -14.09
N ASN A 123 -13.03 12.10 -15.15
CA ASN A 123 -13.50 10.72 -15.02
C ASN A 123 -12.29 9.77 -15.06
N GLU A 124 -11.59 9.66 -13.94
CA GLU A 124 -10.42 8.80 -13.78
C GLU A 124 -10.51 8.01 -12.46
N LEU A 125 -9.90 6.83 -12.46
CA LEU A 125 -9.74 5.95 -11.32
C LEU A 125 -8.27 5.60 -11.17
N VAL A 126 -7.76 5.60 -9.94
CA VAL A 126 -6.42 5.11 -9.60
C VAL A 126 -6.55 3.83 -8.81
N VAL A 127 -6.02 2.76 -9.34
CA VAL A 127 -5.96 1.45 -8.67
C VAL A 127 -4.57 1.19 -8.12
N GLY A 128 -4.50 0.87 -6.83
CA GLY A 128 -3.30 0.38 -6.16
C GLY A 128 -3.22 -1.15 -6.26
N ALA A 129 -2.06 -1.68 -6.61
CA ALA A 129 -1.79 -3.11 -6.59
C ALA A 129 -0.30 -3.39 -6.41
N SER A 130 0.07 -4.57 -5.89
CA SER A 130 1.46 -5.04 -6.00
C SER A 130 1.85 -5.16 -7.47
N PHE A 131 3.15 -5.10 -7.74
CA PHE A 131 3.63 -5.21 -9.13
C PHE A 131 3.12 -6.51 -9.79
N ASP A 132 3.13 -7.61 -9.07
CA ASP A 132 2.71 -8.93 -9.58
C ASP A 132 1.25 -8.95 -10.00
N VAL A 133 0.35 -8.45 -9.14
CA VAL A 133 -1.09 -8.34 -9.44
C VAL A 133 -1.34 -7.36 -10.59
N ALA A 134 -0.66 -6.23 -10.58
CA ALA A 134 -0.78 -5.24 -11.66
C ALA A 134 -0.35 -5.86 -13.00
N HIS A 135 0.81 -6.52 -13.03
CA HIS A 135 1.40 -7.08 -14.25
C HIS A 135 0.64 -8.31 -14.76
N LEU A 136 0.40 -9.28 -13.90
CA LEU A 136 -0.14 -10.58 -14.31
C LEU A 136 -1.67 -10.61 -14.42
N TRP A 137 -2.37 -9.79 -13.63
CA TRP A 137 -3.83 -9.88 -13.55
C TRP A 137 -4.56 -8.65 -14.08
N LEU A 138 -4.13 -7.42 -13.72
CA LEU A 138 -4.82 -6.19 -14.13
C LEU A 138 -4.48 -5.76 -15.56
N MET A 139 -3.19 -5.78 -15.94
CA MET A 139 -2.75 -5.28 -17.25
C MET A 139 -3.38 -6.04 -18.44
N PRO A 140 -3.53 -7.36 -18.42
CA PRO A 140 -4.23 -8.08 -19.47
C PRO A 140 -5.69 -7.62 -19.64
N LYS A 141 -6.31 -7.15 -18.57
CA LYS A 141 -7.72 -6.73 -18.53
C LYS A 141 -7.92 -5.22 -18.72
N ILE A 142 -6.86 -4.42 -18.84
CA ILE A 142 -6.94 -2.93 -18.81
C ILE A 142 -7.93 -2.35 -19.83
N SER A 143 -7.96 -2.90 -21.04
CA SER A 143 -8.87 -2.43 -22.08
C SER A 143 -10.34 -2.69 -21.74
N ALA A 144 -10.63 -3.81 -21.10
CA ALA A 144 -11.98 -4.14 -20.62
C ALA A 144 -12.37 -3.25 -19.44
N LEU A 145 -11.46 -3.04 -18.48
CA LEU A 145 -11.68 -2.18 -17.32
C LEU A 145 -11.97 -0.73 -17.72
N ARG A 146 -11.22 -0.19 -18.68
CA ARG A 146 -11.45 1.16 -19.22
C ARG A 146 -12.81 1.29 -19.90
N ARG A 147 -13.20 0.27 -20.68
CA ARG A 147 -14.54 0.27 -21.32
C ARG A 147 -15.66 0.15 -20.29
N ALA A 148 -15.54 -0.74 -19.33
CA ALA A 148 -16.56 -0.95 -18.30
C ALA A 148 -16.74 0.28 -17.42
N SER A 149 -15.65 0.89 -16.95
CA SER A 149 -15.68 2.07 -16.10
C SER A 149 -16.08 3.35 -16.83
N GLU A 150 -15.92 3.41 -18.16
CA GLU A 150 -15.99 4.64 -18.95
C GLU A 150 -15.07 5.75 -18.41
N ALA A 151 -13.94 5.36 -17.81
CA ALA A 151 -12.99 6.23 -17.16
C ALA A 151 -11.56 5.92 -17.56
N ALA A 152 -10.67 6.89 -17.40
CA ALA A 152 -9.23 6.62 -17.42
C ALA A 152 -8.88 5.79 -16.17
N VAL A 153 -8.19 4.66 -16.36
CA VAL A 153 -7.71 3.81 -15.27
C VAL A 153 -6.19 3.93 -15.21
N ASN A 154 -5.70 4.46 -14.11
CA ASN A 154 -4.30 4.65 -13.79
C ASN A 154 -3.87 3.65 -12.72
N PHE A 155 -2.60 3.26 -12.72
CA PHE A 155 -2.06 2.29 -11.77
C PHE A 155 -1.04 2.96 -10.85
N MET A 156 -1.12 2.60 -9.58
CA MET A 156 -0.08 2.83 -8.59
C MET A 156 0.43 1.48 -8.10
N THR A 157 1.69 1.17 -8.36
CA THR A 157 2.29 -0.07 -7.86
C THR A 157 3.19 0.22 -6.67
N ALA A 158 3.09 -0.60 -5.64
CA ALA A 158 3.95 -0.54 -4.47
C ALA A 158 4.07 -1.91 -3.84
N ASP A 159 5.21 -2.14 -3.18
CA ASP A 159 5.47 -3.38 -2.46
C ASP A 159 4.84 -3.36 -1.07
N ASP A 160 4.66 -2.18 -0.47
CA ASP A 160 4.01 -2.02 0.83
C ASP A 160 2.56 -1.58 0.64
N TYR A 161 1.62 -2.39 1.10
CA TYR A 161 0.18 -2.09 1.02
C TYR A 161 -0.23 -0.81 1.74
N ARG A 162 0.59 -0.30 2.70
CA ARG A 162 0.37 1.00 3.33
C ARG A 162 0.44 2.15 2.35
N ALA A 163 1.17 2.00 1.24
CA ALA A 163 1.17 2.99 0.18
C ALA A 163 -0.21 3.19 -0.47
N PHE A 164 -1.08 2.17 -0.41
CA PHE A 164 -2.43 2.24 -0.95
C PHE A 164 -3.45 2.88 0.00
N ASP A 165 -3.04 3.25 1.22
CA ASP A 165 -3.85 4.07 2.12
C ASP A 165 -3.75 5.56 1.76
N ASP A 166 -2.89 5.90 0.78
CA ASP A 166 -2.80 7.25 0.20
C ASP A 166 -4.15 7.66 -0.40
N PRO A 167 -4.67 8.86 -0.06
CA PRO A 167 -5.93 9.36 -0.60
C PRO A 167 -5.98 9.45 -2.13
N SER A 168 -4.84 9.51 -2.82
CA SER A 168 -4.79 9.52 -4.28
C SER A 168 -5.14 8.17 -4.92
N VAL A 169 -5.14 7.09 -4.15
CA VAL A 169 -5.58 5.76 -4.57
C VAL A 169 -7.07 5.65 -4.32
N ASP A 170 -7.85 5.46 -5.38
CA ASP A 170 -9.31 5.31 -5.26
C ASP A 170 -9.65 3.95 -4.62
N PHE A 171 -9.06 2.88 -5.11
CA PHE A 171 -9.20 1.52 -4.58
C PHE A 171 -7.92 0.73 -4.80
N SER A 172 -7.77 -0.39 -4.13
CA SER A 172 -6.60 -1.27 -4.29
C SER A 172 -7.00 -2.73 -4.36
N ILE A 173 -6.14 -3.54 -4.99
CA ILE A 173 -6.25 -4.99 -4.94
C ILE A 173 -5.21 -5.49 -3.95
N ARG A 174 -5.70 -6.13 -2.89
CA ARG A 174 -4.86 -6.61 -1.78
C ARG A 174 -5.12 -8.08 -1.51
N TYR A 175 -4.05 -8.77 -1.22
CA TYR A 175 -4.12 -10.12 -0.68
C TYR A 175 -4.30 -10.07 0.84
N GLY A 176 -5.09 -11.01 1.39
CA GLY A 176 -5.31 -11.12 2.83
C GLY A 176 -6.56 -11.91 3.19
N LYS A 177 -7.06 -11.68 4.42
CA LYS A 177 -8.23 -12.37 5.00
C LYS A 177 -9.53 -11.56 4.93
N GLY A 178 -9.64 -10.60 4.03
CA GLY A 178 -10.86 -9.80 3.87
C GLY A 178 -11.07 -8.71 4.91
N SER A 179 -10.13 -8.49 5.83
CA SER A 179 -10.20 -7.41 6.81
C SER A 179 -9.07 -6.40 6.58
N PHE A 180 -9.44 -5.19 6.15
CA PHE A 180 -8.50 -4.13 5.79
C PHE A 180 -8.82 -2.82 6.51
N GLY A 181 -8.87 -2.89 7.85
CA GLY A 181 -9.19 -1.75 8.70
C GLY A 181 -10.63 -1.26 8.51
N ALA A 182 -10.82 0.05 8.32
CA ALA A 182 -12.13 0.66 8.13
C ALA A 182 -12.65 0.60 6.68
N ASN A 183 -11.85 0.05 5.74
CA ASN A 183 -12.22 -0.02 4.33
C ASN A 183 -13.22 -1.16 4.07
N CYS A 184 -14.03 -1.00 3.03
CA CYS A 184 -14.81 -2.08 2.45
C CYS A 184 -13.90 -3.02 1.66
N ALA A 185 -14.26 -4.29 1.62
CA ALA A 185 -13.53 -5.30 0.85
C ALA A 185 -14.49 -6.29 0.19
N ASP A 186 -14.32 -6.50 -1.10
CA ASP A 186 -15.01 -7.54 -1.86
C ASP A 186 -14.02 -8.59 -2.33
N LEU A 187 -14.33 -9.84 -2.13
CA LEU A 187 -13.50 -10.94 -2.60
C LEU A 187 -13.52 -10.97 -4.14
N LEU A 188 -12.33 -10.92 -4.74
CA LEU A 188 -12.14 -11.15 -6.17
C LEU A 188 -11.99 -12.63 -6.45
N PHE A 189 -10.99 -13.26 -5.87
CA PHE A 189 -10.79 -14.71 -5.97
C PHE A 189 -10.11 -15.23 -4.71
N SER A 190 -10.56 -16.43 -4.30
CA SER A 190 -10.00 -17.13 -3.15
C SER A 190 -8.61 -17.68 -3.48
N GLU A 191 -7.79 -17.82 -2.44
CA GLU A 191 -6.49 -18.44 -2.59
C GLU A 191 -6.61 -19.91 -3.00
N HIS A 192 -5.96 -20.26 -4.11
CA HIS A 192 -5.72 -21.63 -4.53
C HIS A 192 -4.29 -21.70 -5.06
N CYS A 193 -3.43 -22.35 -4.31
CA CYS A 193 -2.03 -22.52 -4.65
C CYS A 193 -1.73 -23.96 -4.99
N GLN A 194 -0.80 -24.16 -5.92
CA GLN A 194 -0.38 -25.47 -6.37
C GLN A 194 1.07 -25.42 -6.85
N ILE A 195 1.79 -26.52 -6.76
CA ILE A 195 3.12 -26.59 -7.38
C ILE A 195 2.95 -26.41 -8.88
N ILE A 196 3.81 -25.62 -9.49
CA ILE A 196 3.87 -25.39 -10.93
C ILE A 196 5.22 -25.81 -11.49
N ALA A 197 5.21 -26.38 -12.67
CA ALA A 197 6.39 -26.77 -13.43
C ALA A 197 6.13 -26.60 -14.91
N SER A 198 7.15 -26.48 -15.75
CA SER A 198 6.96 -26.61 -17.20
C SER A 198 6.91 -28.10 -17.61
N PRO A 199 6.23 -28.45 -18.72
CA PRO A 199 6.29 -29.81 -19.28
C PRO A 199 7.71 -30.27 -19.53
N GLY A 200 8.58 -29.37 -20.04
CA GLY A 200 9.97 -29.68 -20.30
C GLY A 200 10.80 -29.98 -19.04
N PHE A 201 10.45 -29.41 -17.90
CA PHE A 201 11.05 -29.75 -16.61
C PHE A 201 10.64 -31.17 -16.20
N LEU A 202 9.36 -31.49 -16.30
CA LEU A 202 8.83 -32.80 -15.92
C LEU A 202 9.42 -33.93 -16.80
N ASP A 203 9.64 -33.66 -18.10
CA ASP A 203 10.31 -34.60 -19.01
C ASP A 203 11.77 -34.88 -18.63
N LYS A 204 12.48 -33.87 -18.12
CA LYS A 204 13.87 -33.98 -17.66
C LYS A 204 14.00 -34.61 -16.29
N HIS A 205 12.96 -34.50 -15.45
CA HIS A 205 12.93 -34.98 -14.08
C HIS A 205 11.78 -35.97 -13.86
N PRO A 206 11.79 -37.14 -14.54
CA PRO A 206 10.73 -38.13 -14.42
C PRO A 206 10.63 -38.74 -13.01
N GLU A 207 11.67 -38.56 -12.18
CA GLU A 207 11.69 -38.93 -10.77
C GLU A 207 10.92 -37.95 -9.86
N PHE A 208 10.59 -36.75 -10.35
CA PHE A 208 9.87 -35.75 -9.56
C PHE A 208 8.43 -36.19 -9.32
N ASP A 209 8.09 -36.37 -8.05
CA ASP A 209 6.75 -36.66 -7.57
C ASP A 209 6.29 -35.50 -6.68
N PRO A 210 5.25 -34.74 -7.06
CA PRO A 210 4.78 -33.61 -6.28
C PRO A 210 4.20 -33.98 -4.90
N ASP A 211 3.87 -35.27 -4.70
CA ASP A 211 3.35 -35.79 -3.44
C ASP A 211 4.48 -36.38 -2.54
N ALA A 212 5.69 -36.56 -3.08
CA ALA A 212 6.86 -37.01 -2.33
C ALA A 212 7.52 -35.82 -1.53
N PRO A 213 8.36 -36.13 -0.54
CA PRO A 213 9.13 -35.10 0.15
C PRO A 213 9.99 -34.29 -0.82
N LEU A 214 9.91 -32.95 -0.74
CA LEU A 214 10.70 -32.06 -1.60
C LEU A 214 12.21 -32.18 -1.37
N THR A 215 12.63 -32.79 -0.27
CA THR A 215 14.05 -33.14 0.01
C THR A 215 14.64 -34.14 -0.99
N THR A 216 13.84 -34.76 -1.86
CA THR A 216 14.32 -35.62 -2.92
C THR A 216 14.76 -34.86 -4.16
N LEU A 217 14.40 -33.58 -4.28
CA LEU A 217 14.78 -32.71 -5.38
C LEU A 217 16.00 -31.86 -4.98
N ASP A 218 16.82 -31.51 -5.97
CA ASP A 218 17.90 -30.54 -5.77
C ASP A 218 17.30 -29.22 -5.25
N PRO A 219 17.73 -28.69 -4.08
CA PRO A 219 17.19 -27.46 -3.52
C PRO A 219 17.24 -26.26 -4.46
N HIS A 220 18.24 -26.20 -5.34
CA HIS A 220 18.40 -25.11 -6.31
C HIS A 220 17.33 -25.10 -7.40
N LEU A 221 16.61 -26.20 -7.60
CA LEU A 221 15.47 -26.29 -8.53
C LEU A 221 14.14 -25.89 -7.89
N ILE A 222 14.14 -25.54 -6.59
CA ILE A 222 12.97 -25.09 -5.85
C ILE A 222 13.05 -23.58 -5.70
N PHE A 223 12.18 -22.86 -6.40
CA PHE A 223 12.15 -21.40 -6.39
C PHE A 223 11.24 -20.88 -5.28
N ASP A 224 11.83 -20.17 -4.32
CA ASP A 224 11.10 -19.49 -3.25
C ASP A 224 11.01 -17.99 -3.53
N HIS A 225 9.78 -17.49 -3.74
CA HIS A 225 9.56 -16.05 -3.88
C HIS A 225 9.39 -15.34 -2.54
N GLY A 226 9.28 -16.10 -1.45
CA GLY A 226 9.11 -15.57 -0.09
C GLY A 226 7.80 -14.84 0.12
N ASP A 227 7.72 -14.14 1.25
CA ASP A 227 6.65 -13.18 1.57
C ASP A 227 7.28 -11.82 1.90
N PRO A 228 7.77 -11.07 0.89
CA PRO A 228 8.55 -9.85 1.10
C PRO A 228 7.74 -8.73 1.76
N HIS A 229 6.41 -8.86 1.81
CA HIS A 229 5.49 -7.83 2.31
C HIS A 229 4.83 -8.22 3.63
N ASP A 230 5.18 -9.40 4.18
CA ASP A 230 4.58 -9.94 5.41
C ASP A 230 3.04 -9.95 5.36
N VAL A 231 2.50 -10.29 4.20
CA VAL A 231 1.04 -10.35 3.98
C VAL A 231 0.48 -11.76 4.18
N GLY A 232 1.35 -12.73 4.46
CA GLY A 232 1.01 -14.10 4.76
C GLY A 232 0.79 -14.95 3.52
N TRP A 233 1.48 -14.69 2.41
CA TRP A 233 1.46 -15.58 1.23
C TRP A 233 1.89 -17.00 1.55
N ILE A 234 1.51 -17.96 0.70
CA ILE A 234 2.02 -19.32 0.81
C ILE A 234 3.46 -19.37 0.31
N THR A 235 4.40 -19.49 1.24
CA THR A 235 5.80 -19.81 1.01
C THR A 235 6.03 -21.32 1.12
N TRP A 236 7.17 -21.84 0.70
CA TRP A 236 7.47 -23.26 0.84
C TRP A 236 7.39 -23.79 2.29
N PRO A 237 7.88 -23.07 3.31
CA PRO A 237 7.67 -23.49 4.71
C PRO A 237 6.19 -23.59 5.10
N VAL A 238 5.36 -22.63 4.65
CA VAL A 238 3.90 -22.67 4.89
C VAL A 238 3.26 -23.83 4.14
N TRP A 239 3.64 -24.04 2.87
CA TRP A 239 3.18 -25.17 2.05
C TRP A 239 3.46 -26.50 2.75
N CYS A 240 4.71 -26.74 3.13
CA CYS A 240 5.09 -27.98 3.79
C CYS A 240 4.39 -28.17 5.14
N GLY A 241 4.17 -27.07 5.89
CA GLY A 241 3.38 -27.12 7.13
C GLY A 241 1.93 -27.53 6.92
N LEU A 242 1.34 -27.19 5.76
CA LEU A 242 -0.04 -27.53 5.41
C LEU A 242 -0.18 -28.95 4.82
N THR A 243 0.81 -29.39 4.05
CA THR A 243 0.80 -30.70 3.36
C THR A 243 1.45 -31.83 4.17
N GLY A 244 2.24 -31.49 5.17
CA GLY A 244 3.07 -32.45 5.89
C GLY A 244 4.32 -32.90 5.14
N GLN A 245 4.64 -32.28 4.00
CA GLN A 245 5.85 -32.56 3.23
C GLN A 245 7.10 -32.04 3.95
N SER A 246 8.25 -32.65 3.66
CA SER A 246 9.55 -32.19 4.13
C SER A 246 10.21 -31.29 3.11
N LEU A 247 10.73 -30.15 3.57
CA LEU A 247 11.47 -29.17 2.75
C LEU A 247 12.97 -29.33 3.02
N PRO A 248 13.84 -29.15 2.00
CA PRO A 248 15.26 -28.90 2.22
C PRO A 248 15.49 -27.68 3.13
N ASP A 249 16.74 -27.46 3.58
CA ASP A 249 17.03 -26.23 4.33
C ASP A 249 16.57 -25.01 3.50
N PRO A 250 15.69 -24.16 4.02
CA PRO A 250 15.22 -22.98 3.29
C PRO A 250 16.37 -22.06 2.81
N GLY A 251 17.52 -22.09 3.47
CA GLY A 251 18.71 -21.35 3.05
C GLY A 251 19.39 -21.89 1.79
N GLU A 252 19.05 -23.11 1.36
CA GLU A 252 19.59 -23.75 0.15
C GLU A 252 18.69 -23.53 -1.07
N LEU A 253 17.45 -23.05 -0.87
CA LEU A 253 16.51 -22.81 -1.97
C LEU A 253 16.94 -21.61 -2.83
N SER A 254 16.59 -21.66 -4.11
CA SER A 254 16.77 -20.51 -5.00
C SER A 254 15.76 -19.40 -4.67
N THR A 255 16.21 -18.32 -4.05
CA THR A 255 15.35 -17.19 -3.70
C THR A 255 15.13 -16.25 -4.88
N ILE A 256 13.89 -16.14 -5.35
CA ILE A 256 13.45 -15.28 -6.45
C ILE A 256 12.38 -14.32 -5.92
N ARG A 257 12.74 -13.11 -5.55
CA ARG A 257 11.83 -12.14 -4.89
C ARG A 257 10.75 -11.52 -5.79
N SER A 258 10.75 -11.84 -7.07
CA SER A 258 9.74 -11.37 -8.06
C SER A 258 8.95 -12.57 -8.55
N TYR A 259 7.65 -12.57 -8.27
CA TYR A 259 6.76 -13.64 -8.69
C TYR A 259 6.72 -13.80 -10.23
N PRO A 260 6.62 -12.73 -11.06
CA PRO A 260 6.73 -12.87 -12.51
C PRO A 260 8.05 -13.49 -12.97
N THR A 261 9.18 -13.10 -12.36
CA THR A 261 10.49 -13.68 -12.68
C THR A 261 10.55 -15.16 -12.32
N MET A 262 9.95 -15.57 -11.21
CA MET A 262 9.83 -16.98 -10.84
C MET A 262 9.01 -17.74 -11.87
N LEU A 263 7.89 -17.19 -12.35
CA LEU A 263 7.08 -17.79 -13.41
C LEU A 263 7.85 -17.94 -14.73
N ASP A 264 8.69 -16.95 -15.09
CA ASP A 264 9.55 -17.01 -16.26
C ASP A 264 10.56 -18.17 -16.18
N LEU A 265 11.21 -18.33 -15.01
CA LEU A 265 12.17 -19.42 -14.77
C LEU A 265 11.49 -20.79 -14.80
N VAL A 266 10.30 -20.92 -14.17
CA VAL A 266 9.52 -22.15 -14.22
C VAL A 266 9.13 -22.48 -15.66
N SER A 267 8.67 -21.48 -16.43
CA SER A 267 8.31 -21.65 -17.84
C SER A 267 9.49 -22.08 -18.71
N ALA A 268 10.70 -21.59 -18.38
CA ALA A 268 11.94 -21.97 -19.04
C ALA A 268 12.40 -23.41 -18.68
N GLY A 269 11.78 -24.06 -17.70
CA GLY A 269 12.13 -25.41 -17.27
C GLY A 269 13.33 -25.48 -16.33
N GLU A 270 13.62 -24.38 -15.61
CA GLU A 270 14.75 -24.26 -14.69
C GLU A 270 14.44 -24.78 -13.29
N GLY A 271 13.16 -25.08 -12.98
CA GLY A 271 12.75 -25.57 -11.68
C GLY A 271 11.24 -25.54 -11.47
N ILE A 272 10.85 -25.60 -10.19
CA ILE A 272 9.46 -25.58 -9.72
C ILE A 272 9.21 -24.36 -8.82
N GLY A 273 7.95 -23.94 -8.75
CA GLY A 273 7.51 -22.86 -7.87
C GLY A 273 6.13 -23.14 -7.30
N ILE A 274 5.64 -22.24 -6.43
CA ILE A 274 4.25 -22.25 -5.98
C ILE A 274 3.47 -21.27 -6.85
N GLY A 275 2.53 -21.80 -7.64
CA GLY A 275 1.60 -21.02 -8.46
C GLY A 275 0.38 -20.60 -7.64
N THR A 276 -0.21 -19.46 -8.03
CA THR A 276 -1.45 -18.92 -7.45
C THR A 276 -2.49 -18.77 -8.55
N LYS A 277 -3.55 -19.58 -8.53
CA LYS A 277 -4.64 -19.51 -9.50
C LYS A 277 -5.16 -18.08 -9.66
N GLY A 278 -5.29 -17.65 -10.88
CA GLY A 278 -5.65 -16.28 -11.23
C GLY A 278 -4.46 -15.45 -11.71
N LEU A 279 -3.25 -15.68 -11.20
CA LEU A 279 -2.06 -14.93 -11.60
C LEU A 279 -1.26 -15.59 -12.72
N GLU A 280 -1.29 -16.92 -12.82
CA GLU A 280 -0.58 -17.69 -13.85
C GLU A 280 -1.49 -18.31 -14.92
N ASP A 281 -2.77 -17.97 -14.95
CA ASP A 281 -3.77 -18.63 -15.80
C ASP A 281 -3.44 -18.55 -17.31
N ASP A 282 -2.85 -17.44 -17.77
CA ASP A 282 -2.43 -17.29 -19.16
C ASP A 282 -1.28 -18.26 -19.52
N LEU A 283 -0.34 -18.50 -18.58
CA LEU A 283 0.75 -19.45 -18.78
C LEU A 283 0.25 -20.91 -18.76
N ILE A 284 -0.74 -21.20 -17.92
CA ILE A 284 -1.44 -22.49 -17.92
C ILE A 284 -2.19 -22.69 -19.23
N ALA A 285 -2.95 -21.69 -19.68
CA ALA A 285 -3.73 -21.77 -20.92
C ALA A 285 -2.84 -21.94 -22.16
N SER A 286 -1.66 -21.35 -22.16
CA SER A 286 -0.67 -21.51 -23.25
C SER A 286 0.08 -22.85 -23.19
N GLY A 287 -0.01 -23.59 -22.08
CA GLY A 287 0.76 -24.82 -21.85
C GLY A 287 2.24 -24.56 -21.50
N ALA A 288 2.64 -23.33 -21.25
CA ALA A 288 4.01 -23.02 -20.83
C ALA A 288 4.35 -23.62 -19.47
N ILE A 289 3.38 -23.67 -18.58
CA ILE A 289 3.46 -24.33 -17.28
C ILE A 289 2.22 -25.18 -17.02
N VAL A 290 2.35 -26.15 -16.12
CA VAL A 290 1.26 -27.01 -15.65
C VAL A 290 1.25 -27.03 -14.13
N ARG A 291 0.06 -27.23 -13.56
CA ARG A 291 -0.11 -27.46 -12.12
C ARG A 291 0.08 -28.95 -11.82
N VAL A 292 0.83 -29.26 -10.77
CA VAL A 292 1.13 -30.65 -10.35
C VAL A 292 0.81 -30.83 -8.86
N GLY A 293 0.44 -32.05 -8.48
CA GLY A 293 0.01 -32.37 -7.11
C GLY A 293 -1.36 -31.81 -6.73
N ALA A 294 -1.71 -31.89 -5.45
CA ALA A 294 -2.97 -31.40 -4.94
C ALA A 294 -2.94 -29.88 -4.68
N PRO A 295 -4.03 -29.14 -4.99
CA PRO A 295 -4.10 -27.71 -4.64
C PRO A 295 -4.26 -27.51 -3.14
N ILE A 296 -3.73 -26.40 -2.63
CA ILE A 296 -3.94 -25.93 -1.27
C ILE A 296 -4.77 -24.65 -1.32
N ALA A 297 -5.72 -24.54 -0.41
CA ALA A 297 -6.49 -23.33 -0.17
C ALA A 297 -6.61 -23.09 1.33
N ARG A 298 -6.47 -21.85 1.76
CA ARG A 298 -6.71 -21.43 3.14
C ARG A 298 -8.01 -20.66 3.21
N GLU A 299 -8.86 -21.01 4.17
CA GLU A 299 -10.16 -20.36 4.34
C GLU A 299 -9.98 -18.86 4.62
N GLY A 300 -10.74 -18.06 3.89
CA GLY A 300 -10.77 -16.60 4.00
C GLY A 300 -9.59 -15.89 3.34
N PHE A 301 -8.53 -16.57 2.95
CA PHE A 301 -7.45 -15.95 2.20
C PHE A 301 -7.82 -15.78 0.71
N GLY A 302 -7.41 -14.66 0.14
CA GLY A 302 -7.66 -14.36 -1.27
C GLY A 302 -7.26 -12.94 -1.64
N TYR A 303 -7.61 -12.56 -2.83
CA TYR A 303 -7.42 -11.23 -3.37
C TYR A 303 -8.73 -10.45 -3.30
N TYR A 304 -8.67 -9.22 -2.81
CA TYR A 304 -9.84 -8.40 -2.52
C TYR A 304 -9.72 -7.04 -3.20
N ILE A 305 -10.84 -6.51 -3.68
CA ILE A 305 -10.98 -5.09 -3.99
C ILE A 305 -11.19 -4.37 -2.66
N VAL A 306 -10.28 -3.47 -2.29
CA VAL A 306 -10.32 -2.71 -1.03
C VAL A 306 -10.51 -1.24 -1.35
N TYR A 307 -11.55 -0.63 -0.78
CA TYR A 307 -11.96 0.74 -1.12
C TYR A 307 -12.68 1.42 0.05
N ARG A 308 -12.72 2.76 0.03
CA ARG A 308 -13.55 3.54 0.96
C ARG A 308 -15.01 3.49 0.53
N ARG A 309 -15.94 3.42 1.49
CA ARG A 309 -17.39 3.28 1.23
C ARG A 309 -17.95 4.36 0.29
N GLU A 310 -17.44 5.59 0.42
CA GLU A 310 -17.88 6.74 -0.39
C GLU A 310 -17.60 6.55 -1.88
N LEU A 311 -16.64 5.70 -2.23
CA LEU A 311 -16.31 5.43 -3.63
C LEU A 311 -17.43 4.71 -4.39
N LEU A 312 -18.34 4.03 -3.69
CA LEU A 312 -19.52 3.39 -4.31
C LEU A 312 -20.47 4.41 -4.97
N GLU A 313 -20.43 5.67 -4.54
CA GLU A 313 -21.22 6.76 -5.13
C GLU A 313 -20.65 7.22 -6.50
N LYS A 314 -19.42 6.82 -6.84
CA LYS A 314 -18.78 7.14 -8.12
C LYS A 314 -19.21 6.14 -9.19
N PRO A 315 -20.01 6.52 -10.21
CA PRO A 315 -20.57 5.57 -11.18
C PRO A 315 -19.50 4.77 -11.94
N SER A 316 -18.36 5.40 -12.24
CA SER A 316 -17.24 4.73 -12.93
C SER A 316 -16.64 3.61 -12.09
N PHE A 317 -16.53 3.79 -10.78
CA PHE A 317 -16.06 2.73 -9.88
C PHE A 317 -17.12 1.63 -9.71
N ALA A 318 -18.38 1.99 -9.54
CA ALA A 318 -19.45 1.00 -9.39
C ALA A 318 -19.47 0.02 -10.58
N ARG A 319 -19.42 0.54 -11.82
CA ARG A 319 -19.34 -0.30 -13.04
C ARG A 319 -18.06 -1.13 -13.13
N LEU A 320 -16.90 -0.52 -12.78
CA LEU A 320 -15.63 -1.24 -12.78
C LEU A 320 -15.62 -2.38 -11.76
N ARG A 321 -16.13 -2.11 -10.56
CA ARG A 321 -16.24 -3.09 -9.48
C ARG A 321 -17.13 -4.28 -9.89
N GLU A 322 -18.32 -4.00 -10.43
CA GLU A 322 -19.23 -5.02 -10.95
C GLU A 322 -18.54 -5.87 -12.00
N HIS A 323 -17.91 -5.23 -12.99
CA HIS A 323 -17.17 -5.93 -14.03
C HIS A 323 -16.04 -6.82 -13.49
N LEU A 324 -15.31 -6.36 -12.45
CA LEU A 324 -14.26 -7.17 -11.83
C LEU A 324 -14.82 -8.38 -11.08
N LEU A 325 -15.96 -8.23 -10.41
CA LEU A 325 -16.61 -9.31 -9.66
C LEU A 325 -17.28 -10.34 -10.58
N ASP A 326 -17.73 -9.93 -11.76
CA ASP A 326 -18.33 -10.84 -12.77
C ASP A 326 -17.28 -11.67 -13.53
N GLN A 327 -15.99 -11.39 -13.38
CA GLN A 327 -14.88 -12.07 -14.07
C GLN A 327 -14.32 -13.27 -13.27
N VAL A 328 -14.91 -13.62 -12.11
CA VAL A 328 -14.36 -14.60 -11.16
C VAL A 328 -15.14 -15.91 -11.14
#